data_80b7169e73e3bbea33253b33a59cc589
#
_entry.id   80b7169e73e3bbea33253b33a59cc589
#
_cell.length_a   1.000
_cell.length_b   1.000
_cell.length_c   1.000
_cell.angle_alpha   90.00
_cell.angle_beta   90.00
_cell.angle_gamma   90.00
#
_symmetry.space_group_name_H-M   'P 1'
#
loop_
_entity.id
_entity.type
_entity.pdbx_description
1 polymer ?
#
loop_
_entity_poly.entity_id
_entity_poly.type
_entity_poly.pdbx_seq_one_letter_code
_entity_poly.pdbx_strand_id
1 'polypeptide(L)'
;AHTAGTPYQFDGRGKLLFLEDVGEYAYAVDRAILHMKHSGMLEGCRGILLGTWKDCACPSDFSLRDVFLRAFGEMGIPVISGFMCGHSVPSTFLPLGLDAEIISSGEGCGIIIDGNFLSGGEAM
;
A
#
# COMPACT_ATOMS: atom_id res chain seq x y z
N ALA A 1 -7.45 8.84 -1.26
CA ALA A 1 -8.05 9.33 0.00
C ALA A 1 -9.09 10.44 -0.22
N HIS A 2 -8.91 11.33 -1.23
CA HIS A 2 -9.77 12.50 -1.42
C HIS A 2 -11.25 12.19 -1.73
N THR A 3 -11.55 10.98 -2.21
CA THR A 3 -12.93 10.53 -2.47
C THR A 3 -13.57 9.81 -1.30
N ALA A 4 -12.85 9.66 -0.18
CA ALA A 4 -13.33 8.98 1.01
C ALA A 4 -14.62 9.63 1.56
N GLY A 5 -15.61 8.81 1.88
CA GLY A 5 -16.92 9.27 2.36
C GLY A 5 -17.84 9.84 1.29
N THR A 6 -17.48 9.75 0.01
CA THR A 6 -18.30 10.19 -1.12
C THR A 6 -18.82 9.00 -1.94
N PRO A 7 -19.83 9.19 -2.81
CA PRO A 7 -20.28 8.14 -3.74
C PRO A 7 -19.20 7.64 -4.72
N TYR A 8 -18.08 8.35 -4.82
CA TYR A 8 -16.96 8.03 -5.72
C TYR A 8 -15.80 7.31 -5.02
N GLN A 9 -15.93 6.98 -3.72
CA GLN A 9 -14.90 6.20 -3.07
C GLN A 9 -14.82 4.80 -3.68
N PHE A 10 -13.59 4.23 -3.76
CA PHE A 10 -13.44 2.86 -4.18
C PHE A 10 -13.91 1.89 -3.07
N ASP A 11 -14.30 0.70 -3.48
CA ASP A 11 -14.61 -0.41 -2.58
C ASP A 11 -13.39 -1.34 -2.49
N GLY A 12 -12.79 -1.44 -1.31
CA GLY A 12 -11.60 -2.28 -1.06
C GLY A 12 -11.91 -3.77 -0.90
N ARG A 13 -13.19 -4.15 -0.77
CA ARG A 13 -13.57 -5.55 -0.53
C ARG A 13 -13.08 -6.49 -1.63
N GLY A 14 -12.35 -7.53 -1.19
CA GLY A 14 -11.76 -8.52 -2.09
C GLY A 14 -10.59 -8.00 -2.93
N LYS A 15 -10.06 -6.80 -2.66
CA LYS A 15 -8.98 -6.19 -3.44
C LYS A 15 -7.62 -6.27 -2.75
N LEU A 16 -6.56 -6.34 -3.56
CA LEU A 16 -5.22 -5.93 -3.18
C LEU A 16 -5.10 -4.43 -3.48
N LEU A 17 -4.76 -3.63 -2.48
CA LEU A 17 -4.60 -2.19 -2.66
C LEU A 17 -3.14 -1.84 -2.85
N PHE A 18 -2.85 -1.08 -3.90
CA PHE A 18 -1.56 -0.46 -4.12
C PHE A 18 -1.61 0.99 -3.62
N LEU A 19 -0.65 1.35 -2.78
CA LEU A 19 -0.52 2.69 -2.20
C LEU A 19 0.90 3.21 -2.41
N GLU A 20 1.03 4.42 -2.89
CA GLU A 20 2.29 5.15 -3.02
C GLU A 20 2.03 6.66 -2.94
N ASP A 21 3.05 7.43 -2.68
CA ASP A 21 2.93 8.90 -2.70
C ASP A 21 4.30 9.54 -2.93
N VAL A 22 4.31 10.84 -3.20
CA VAL A 22 5.49 11.66 -3.43
C VAL A 22 5.39 13.01 -2.73
N GLY A 23 6.45 13.41 -2.02
CA GLY A 23 6.56 14.76 -1.46
C GLY A 23 5.69 15.05 -0.24
N GLU A 24 5.11 14.01 0.39
CA GLU A 24 4.22 14.16 1.53
C GLU A 24 4.96 14.00 2.87
N TYR A 25 4.43 14.65 3.90
CA TYR A 25 4.89 14.42 5.27
C TYR A 25 4.23 13.17 5.87
N ALA A 26 4.94 12.46 6.74
CA ALA A 26 4.43 11.26 7.39
C ALA A 26 3.07 11.46 8.08
N TYR A 27 2.81 12.62 8.69
CA TYR A 27 1.52 12.95 9.30
C TYR A 27 0.39 13.10 8.26
N ALA A 28 0.72 13.55 7.04
CA ALA A 28 -0.27 13.68 5.96
C ALA A 28 -0.64 12.30 5.39
N VAL A 29 0.36 11.43 5.22
CA VAL A 29 0.15 10.02 4.86
C VAL A 29 -0.71 9.32 5.91
N ASP A 30 -0.37 9.47 7.20
CA ASP A 30 -1.14 8.91 8.30
C ASP A 30 -2.61 9.35 8.27
N ARG A 31 -2.85 10.66 8.15
CA ARG A 31 -4.19 11.22 8.03
C ARG A 31 -4.95 10.66 6.83
N ALA A 32 -4.29 10.53 5.67
CA ALA A 32 -4.92 10.00 4.46
C ALA A 32 -5.33 8.54 4.64
N ILE A 33 -4.46 7.71 5.23
CA ILE A 33 -4.76 6.29 5.48
C ILE A 33 -5.87 6.14 6.53
N LEU A 34 -5.82 6.91 7.62
CA LEU A 34 -6.88 6.90 8.63
C LEU A 34 -8.22 7.33 8.05
N HIS A 35 -8.23 8.32 7.15
CA HIS A 35 -9.45 8.74 6.45
C HIS A 35 -10.01 7.61 5.59
N MET A 36 -9.19 6.90 4.82
CA MET A 36 -9.61 5.71 4.06
C MET A 36 -10.15 4.61 4.99
N LYS A 37 -9.51 4.38 6.13
CA LYS A 37 -9.93 3.37 7.11
C LYS A 37 -11.30 3.71 7.71
N HIS A 38 -11.48 4.94 8.18
CA HIS A 38 -12.72 5.38 8.82
C HIS A 38 -13.90 5.51 7.85
N SER A 39 -13.64 5.75 6.57
CA SER A 39 -14.69 5.79 5.55
C SER A 39 -15.12 4.41 5.03
N GLY A 40 -14.49 3.31 5.53
CA GLY A 40 -14.78 1.95 5.11
C GLY A 40 -14.09 1.52 3.80
N MET A 41 -13.28 2.37 3.17
CA MET A 41 -12.59 2.04 1.91
C MET A 41 -11.67 0.82 2.03
N LEU A 42 -11.12 0.54 3.21
CA LEU A 42 -10.23 -0.59 3.46
C LEU A 42 -10.97 -1.83 3.96
N GLU A 43 -12.28 -1.76 4.14
CA GLU A 43 -13.06 -2.87 4.68
C GLU A 43 -13.04 -4.08 3.73
N GLY A 44 -12.72 -5.26 4.29
CA GLY A 44 -12.63 -6.49 3.50
C GLY A 44 -11.53 -6.53 2.45
N CYS A 45 -10.57 -5.60 2.50
CA CYS A 45 -9.36 -5.63 1.70
C CYS A 45 -8.58 -6.93 1.97
N ARG A 46 -7.96 -7.51 0.94
CA ARG A 46 -7.26 -8.80 1.01
C ARG A 46 -5.74 -8.66 1.17
N GLY A 47 -5.21 -7.48 0.96
CA GLY A 47 -3.79 -7.17 1.15
C GLY A 47 -3.45 -5.74 0.74
N ILE A 48 -2.28 -5.29 1.19
CA ILE A 48 -1.74 -3.95 0.89
C ILE A 48 -0.37 -4.11 0.25
N LEU A 49 -0.17 -3.44 -0.88
CA LEU A 49 1.11 -3.29 -1.55
C LEU A 49 1.55 -1.83 -1.43
N LEU A 50 2.60 -1.58 -0.65
CA LEU A 50 3.18 -0.26 -0.47
C LEU A 50 4.32 -0.08 -1.47
N GLY A 51 4.14 0.83 -2.40
CA GLY A 51 5.12 1.21 -3.39
C GLY A 51 6.23 2.11 -2.85
N THR A 52 6.74 2.97 -3.70
CA THR A 52 7.77 3.95 -3.29
C THR A 52 7.12 5.18 -2.66
N TRP A 53 7.79 5.74 -1.64
CA TRP A 53 7.37 6.94 -0.91
C TRP A 53 8.45 8.00 -1.08
N LYS A 54 8.63 8.42 -2.33
CA LYS A 54 9.70 9.32 -2.72
C LYS A 54 9.52 10.69 -2.09
N ASP A 55 10.61 11.22 -1.51
CA ASP A 55 10.65 12.54 -0.87
C ASP A 55 9.59 12.74 0.23
N CYS A 56 9.07 11.64 0.80
CA CYS A 56 8.15 11.69 1.93
C CYS A 56 8.94 11.92 3.22
N ALA A 57 8.79 13.11 3.79
CA ALA A 57 9.58 13.56 4.91
C ALA A 57 9.04 13.06 6.25
N CYS A 58 9.94 12.70 7.14
CA CYS A 58 9.63 12.33 8.52
C CYS A 58 10.43 13.25 9.46
N PRO A 59 9.96 14.47 9.73
CA PRO A 59 10.70 15.46 10.51
C PRO A 59 10.79 15.15 12.02
N SER A 60 10.19 14.06 12.45
CA SER A 60 10.17 13.55 13.83
C SER A 60 10.65 12.11 13.88
N ASP A 61 10.76 11.55 15.08
CA ASP A 61 11.08 10.13 15.30
C ASP A 61 9.98 9.16 14.81
N PHE A 62 8.83 9.70 14.35
CA PHE A 62 7.72 8.94 13.82
C PHE A 62 7.88 8.71 12.31
N SER A 63 8.23 7.48 11.96
CA SER A 63 8.53 7.09 10.58
C SER A 63 7.28 6.66 9.79
N LEU A 64 7.40 6.61 8.45
CA LEU A 64 6.36 6.00 7.60
C LEU A 64 6.10 4.53 7.98
N ARG A 65 7.14 3.79 8.40
CA ARG A 65 6.97 2.43 8.89
C ARG A 65 6.02 2.38 10.10
N ASP A 66 6.16 3.31 11.03
CA ASP A 66 5.27 3.40 12.21
C ASP A 66 3.83 3.72 11.79
N VAL A 67 3.65 4.60 10.80
CA VAL A 67 2.34 4.88 10.20
C VAL A 67 1.70 3.59 9.66
N PHE A 68 2.43 2.83 8.86
CA PHE A 68 1.91 1.62 8.23
C PHE A 68 1.63 0.51 9.24
N LEU A 69 2.52 0.27 10.19
CA LEU A 69 2.32 -0.72 11.25
C LEU A 69 1.07 -0.39 12.08
N ARG A 70 0.90 0.87 12.46
CA ARG A 70 -0.28 1.33 13.20
C ARG A 70 -1.57 1.21 12.38
N ALA A 71 -1.51 1.53 11.09
CA ALA A 71 -2.69 1.53 10.24
C ALA A 71 -3.15 0.13 9.84
N PHE A 72 -2.21 -0.76 9.52
CA PHE A 72 -2.48 -2.05 8.90
C PHE A 72 -2.18 -3.27 9.78
N GLY A 73 -1.36 -3.12 10.82
CA GLY A 73 -0.89 -4.23 11.65
C GLY A 73 -1.98 -5.08 12.30
N GLU A 74 -3.11 -4.47 12.64
CA GLU A 74 -4.26 -5.16 13.25
C GLU A 74 -5.28 -5.69 12.23
N MET A 75 -5.09 -5.44 10.93
CA MET A 75 -6.06 -5.84 9.90
C MET A 75 -6.02 -7.35 9.59
N GLY A 76 -4.97 -8.06 10.00
CA GLY A 76 -4.82 -9.51 9.76
C GLY A 76 -4.69 -9.87 8.28
N ILE A 77 -4.21 -8.96 7.45
CA ILE A 77 -3.99 -9.12 6.01
C ILE A 77 -2.51 -8.95 5.68
N PRO A 78 -2.00 -9.57 4.60
CA PRO A 78 -0.62 -9.37 4.19
C PRO A 78 -0.37 -7.93 3.76
N VAL A 79 0.78 -7.39 4.17
CA VAL A 79 1.30 -6.08 3.77
C VAL A 79 2.71 -6.25 3.26
N ILE A 80 2.96 -5.84 2.02
CA ILE A 80 4.30 -5.79 1.41
C ILE A 80 4.72 -4.32 1.32
N SER A 81 5.92 -4.00 1.81
CA SER A 81 6.50 -2.65 1.71
C SER A 81 7.71 -2.64 0.78
N GLY A 82 8.03 -1.46 0.25
CA GLY A 82 9.20 -1.26 -0.60
C GLY A 82 9.07 -1.86 -2.00
N PHE A 83 7.87 -2.11 -2.48
CA PHE A 83 7.66 -2.55 -3.86
C PHE A 83 8.08 -1.43 -4.83
N MET A 84 8.98 -1.74 -5.76
CA MET A 84 9.61 -0.75 -6.64
C MET A 84 8.67 -0.25 -7.73
N CYS A 85 7.55 0.34 -7.32
CA CYS A 85 6.57 0.99 -8.19
C CYS A 85 6.13 2.33 -7.58
N GLY A 86 5.97 3.35 -8.41
CA GLY A 86 5.61 4.70 -7.99
C GLY A 86 6.52 5.76 -8.65
N HIS A 87 6.82 6.84 -7.94
CA HIS A 87 7.57 8.00 -8.46
C HIS A 87 9.10 7.87 -8.37
N SER A 88 9.64 6.76 -7.90
CA SER A 88 11.08 6.52 -7.87
C SER A 88 11.59 5.88 -9.17
N VAL A 89 12.89 6.00 -9.43
CA VAL A 89 13.57 5.39 -10.58
C VAL A 89 14.66 4.47 -10.04
N PRO A 90 14.73 3.20 -10.48
CA PRO A 90 13.85 2.52 -11.44
C PRO A 90 12.44 2.28 -10.87
N SER A 91 11.45 2.09 -11.75
CA SER A 91 10.07 1.76 -11.37
C SER A 91 9.57 0.59 -12.19
N THR A 92 8.94 -0.37 -11.52
CA THR A 92 8.28 -1.51 -12.16
C THR A 92 6.92 -1.08 -12.71
N PHE A 93 6.55 -1.59 -13.88
CA PHE A 93 5.20 -1.43 -14.40
C PHE A 93 4.24 -2.31 -13.61
N LEU A 94 3.17 -1.72 -13.06
CA LEU A 94 2.15 -2.41 -12.28
C LEU A 94 0.78 -2.28 -12.98
N PRO A 95 0.28 -3.33 -13.65
CA PRO A 95 -1.06 -3.31 -14.22
C PRO A 95 -2.12 -3.32 -13.11
N LEU A 96 -3.11 -2.45 -13.20
CA LEU A 96 -4.21 -2.36 -12.24
C LEU A 96 -5.49 -2.97 -12.82
N GLY A 97 -6.38 -3.44 -11.93
CA GLY A 97 -7.68 -4.00 -12.32
C GLY A 97 -7.66 -5.45 -12.78
N LEU A 98 -6.54 -6.14 -12.61
CA LEU A 98 -6.38 -7.57 -12.87
C LEU A 98 -6.40 -8.38 -11.58
N ASP A 99 -6.62 -9.68 -11.71
CA ASP A 99 -6.48 -10.61 -10.60
C ASP A 99 -5.02 -10.71 -10.18
N ALA A 100 -4.77 -10.64 -8.87
CA ALA A 100 -3.44 -10.65 -8.31
C ALA A 100 -3.38 -11.49 -7.03
N GLU A 101 -2.22 -12.09 -6.79
CA GLU A 101 -1.93 -12.89 -5.60
C GLU A 101 -0.64 -12.41 -4.96
N ILE A 102 -0.67 -12.20 -3.63
CA ILE A 102 0.53 -11.93 -2.84
C ILE A 102 1.24 -13.25 -2.54
N ILE A 103 2.52 -13.32 -2.88
CA ILE A 103 3.39 -14.45 -2.58
C ILE A 103 4.46 -14.00 -1.59
N SER A 104 4.62 -14.81 -0.53
CA SER A 104 5.73 -14.68 0.40
C SER A 104 6.44 -16.03 0.52
N SER A 105 7.74 -16.04 0.29
CA SER A 105 8.60 -17.21 0.43
C SER A 105 9.81 -16.87 1.28
N GLY A 106 10.61 -17.87 1.68
CA GLY A 106 11.88 -17.64 2.38
C GLY A 106 12.91 -16.84 1.57
N GLU A 107 12.68 -16.63 0.26
CA GLU A 107 13.55 -15.89 -0.64
C GLU A 107 13.07 -14.45 -0.92
N GLY A 108 11.89 -14.06 -0.39
CA GLY A 108 11.35 -12.72 -0.56
C GLY A 108 9.83 -12.69 -0.75
N CYS A 109 9.32 -11.49 -1.02
CA CYS A 109 7.91 -11.23 -1.27
C CYS A 109 7.71 -10.69 -2.70
N GLY A 110 6.51 -10.88 -3.22
CA GLY A 110 6.12 -10.34 -4.51
C GLY A 110 4.64 -10.55 -4.78
N ILE A 111 4.25 -10.24 -5.99
CA ILE A 111 2.88 -10.47 -6.47
C ILE A 111 2.90 -11.23 -7.78
N ILE A 112 1.90 -12.06 -8.00
CA ILE A 112 1.60 -12.65 -9.30
C ILE A 112 0.39 -11.92 -9.86
N ILE A 113 0.50 -11.43 -11.09
CA ILE A 113 -0.60 -10.82 -11.84
C ILE A 113 -0.68 -11.52 -13.19
N ASP A 114 -1.84 -12.09 -13.48
CA ASP A 114 -2.08 -12.82 -14.75
C ASP A 114 -0.95 -13.84 -15.06
N GLY A 115 -0.55 -14.60 -14.03
CA GLY A 115 0.53 -15.62 -14.15
C GLY A 115 1.96 -15.08 -14.21
N ASN A 116 2.17 -13.77 -14.24
CA ASN A 116 3.49 -13.14 -14.25
C ASN A 116 3.91 -12.72 -12.83
N PHE A 117 5.08 -13.22 -12.41
CA PHE A 117 5.64 -12.88 -11.09
C PHE A 117 6.40 -11.55 -11.14
N LEU A 118 6.03 -10.64 -10.27
CA LEU A 118 6.73 -9.38 -10.01
C LEU A 118 7.33 -9.43 -8.61
N SER A 119 8.65 -9.58 -8.53
CA SER A 119 9.39 -9.60 -7.27
C SER A 119 9.60 -8.19 -6.73
N GLY A 120 9.62 -8.07 -5.40
CA GLY A 120 10.03 -6.85 -4.73
C GLY A 120 9.33 -6.65 -3.39
N GLY A 121 9.97 -5.86 -2.54
CA GLY A 121 9.47 -5.52 -1.23
C GLY A 121 9.76 -6.53 -0.13
N GLU A 122 9.35 -6.15 1.08
CA GLU A 122 9.50 -6.94 2.31
C GLU A 122 8.14 -7.07 2.98
N ALA A 123 7.88 -8.25 3.57
CA ALA A 123 6.68 -8.44 4.41
C ALA A 123 6.80 -7.56 5.67
N MET A 124 5.72 -6.92 6.04
CA MET A 124 5.60 -6.12 7.25
C MET A 124 4.90 -6.89 8.36
#